data_16a1926f0164a54a8b660a9ca40c8052
#
_entry.id   16a1926f0164a54a8b660a9ca40c8052
#
_cell.length_a   1.000
_cell.length_b   1.000
_cell.length_c   1.000
_cell.angle_alpha   90.00
_cell.angle_beta   90.00
_cell.angle_gamma   90.00
#
_symmetry.space_group_name_H-M   'P 1'
#
loop_
_entity.id
_entity.type
_entity.pdbx_description
1 polymer ?
#
loop_
_entity_poly.entity_id
_entity_poly.type
_entity_poly.pdbx_seq_one_letter_code
_entity_poly.pdbx_strand_id
1 'polypeptide(L)'
;VSPSPEVRPHPGVWAEIRRGTLPRALAAAVRPGLTISAPCTGVMLLSAAGLTNGRPCTTHHRVRPDLERQGGVVKDARVVDDGDLVTAGGVTSGLDLALWLVRRELGADAAIGLEGMLEYEARGTVWHAAPDRR
;
A
#
# COMPACT_ATOMS: atom_id res chain seq x y z
N VAL A 1 -9.40 13.06 7.74
CA VAL A 1 -10.21 13.68 8.78
C VAL A 1 -9.27 14.32 9.78
N SER A 2 -9.43 15.61 9.98
CA SER A 2 -8.68 16.31 11.02
C SER A 2 -9.11 15.79 12.37
N PRO A 3 -8.17 15.51 13.28
CA PRO A 3 -8.53 15.15 14.65
C PRO A 3 -9.29 16.29 15.30
N SER A 4 -10.19 15.96 16.23
CA SER A 4 -10.89 16.99 16.98
C SER A 4 -9.87 17.85 17.77
N PRO A 5 -10.21 19.12 18.05
CA PRO A 5 -9.27 20.00 18.76
C PRO A 5 -8.83 19.49 20.13
N GLU A 6 -9.57 18.55 20.69
CA GLU A 6 -9.30 17.98 22.02
C GLU A 6 -8.33 16.81 21.96
N VAL A 7 -8.11 16.24 20.77
CA VAL A 7 -7.17 15.15 20.58
C VAL A 7 -5.83 15.76 20.14
N ARG A 8 -4.80 15.57 20.97
CA ARG A 8 -3.46 15.97 20.57
C ARG A 8 -3.11 15.29 19.25
N PRO A 9 -2.59 16.01 18.26
CA PRO A 9 -2.18 15.37 17.01
C PRO A 9 -1.13 14.32 17.33
N HIS A 10 -1.48 13.05 17.15
CA HIS A 10 -0.50 11.98 17.21
C HIS A 10 0.43 12.09 16.01
N PRO A 11 1.74 11.85 16.20
CA PRO A 11 2.60 11.63 15.04
C PRO A 11 2.01 10.46 14.25
N GLY A 12 1.79 10.65 12.99
CA GLY A 12 1.18 9.65 12.15
C GLY A 12 1.17 10.09 10.70
N VAL A 13 0.48 9.31 9.86
CA VAL A 13 0.45 9.52 8.41
C VAL A 13 0.11 10.97 8.05
N TRP A 14 -0.95 11.51 8.63
CA TRP A 14 -1.40 12.87 8.27
C TRP A 14 -0.42 13.95 8.70
N ALA A 15 0.22 13.77 9.87
CA ALA A 15 1.27 14.67 10.32
C ALA A 15 2.48 14.65 9.40
N GLU A 16 2.90 13.46 8.96
CA GLU A 16 4.02 13.32 8.04
C GLU A 16 3.70 13.89 6.66
N ILE A 17 2.45 13.77 6.18
CA ILE A 17 2.01 14.40 4.94
C ILE A 17 2.12 15.93 5.05
N ARG A 18 1.63 16.51 6.14
CA ARG A 18 1.71 17.97 6.36
C ARG A 18 3.15 18.44 6.45
N ARG A 19 4.00 17.68 7.13
CA ARG A 19 5.44 17.99 7.24
C ARG A 19 6.14 17.96 5.89
N GLY A 20 5.75 17.03 5.01
CA GLY A 20 6.25 16.91 3.65
C GLY A 20 7.61 16.25 3.50
N THR A 21 8.37 16.05 4.58
CA THR A 21 9.72 15.47 4.53
C THR A 21 9.69 14.03 4.01
N LEU A 22 8.82 13.20 4.57
CA LEU A 22 8.72 11.79 4.17
C LEU A 22 8.17 11.62 2.75
N PRO A 23 7.10 12.31 2.33
CA PRO A 23 6.68 12.26 0.94
C PRO A 23 7.78 12.64 -0.05
N ARG A 24 8.56 13.67 0.24
CA ARG A 24 9.69 14.06 -0.64
C ARG A 24 10.76 12.98 -0.69
N ALA A 25 11.08 12.37 0.46
CA ALA A 25 12.05 11.29 0.52
C ALA A 25 11.59 10.07 -0.28
N LEU A 26 10.30 9.73 -0.21
CA LEU A 26 9.72 8.63 -0.97
C LEU A 26 9.78 8.90 -2.48
N ALA A 27 9.43 10.11 -2.90
CA ALA A 27 9.52 10.48 -4.30
C ALA A 27 10.97 10.40 -4.82
N ALA A 28 11.93 10.81 -4.00
CA ALA A 28 13.35 10.75 -4.35
C ALA A 28 13.93 9.34 -4.38
N ALA A 29 13.30 8.40 -3.68
CA ALA A 29 13.77 7.02 -3.59
C ALA A 29 13.45 6.19 -4.83
N VAL A 30 12.54 6.64 -5.68
CA VAL A 30 12.11 5.90 -6.87
C VAL A 30 13.27 5.63 -7.79
N ARG A 31 13.47 4.38 -8.15
CA ARG A 31 14.51 3.96 -9.10
C ARG A 31 14.13 2.64 -9.75
N PRO A 32 14.72 2.30 -10.92
CA PRO A 32 14.48 0.98 -11.54
C PRO A 32 14.83 -0.15 -10.58
N GLY A 33 13.95 -1.16 -10.53
CA GLY A 33 14.15 -2.34 -9.70
C GLY A 33 13.69 -2.20 -8.25
N LEU A 34 13.31 -1.00 -7.81
CA LEU A 34 12.77 -0.79 -6.46
C LEU A 34 11.26 -0.95 -6.46
N THR A 35 10.75 -1.85 -5.63
CA THR A 35 9.31 -1.95 -5.36
C THR A 35 8.98 -1.13 -4.12
N ILE A 36 8.01 -0.25 -4.25
CA ILE A 36 7.48 0.54 -3.14
C ILE A 36 6.12 -0.02 -2.77
N SER A 37 5.89 -0.22 -1.49
CA SER A 37 4.63 -0.76 -1.03
C SER A 37 4.20 -0.14 0.29
N ALA A 38 2.89 -0.11 0.50
CA ALA A 38 2.32 0.36 1.75
C ALA A 38 0.92 -0.24 1.96
N PRO A 39 0.55 -0.54 3.20
CA PRO A 39 -0.81 -0.91 3.54
C PRO A 39 -1.56 0.26 4.17
N CYS A 40 -2.89 0.12 4.23
CA CYS A 40 -3.75 0.98 5.04
C CYS A 40 -3.56 2.46 4.69
N THR A 41 -3.66 3.33 5.67
CA THR A 41 -3.47 4.77 5.47
C THR A 41 -2.04 5.16 5.10
N GLY A 42 -1.07 4.25 5.27
CA GLY A 42 0.30 4.48 4.79
C GLY A 42 0.37 4.75 3.29
N VAL A 43 -0.58 4.24 2.52
CA VAL A 43 -0.68 4.52 1.08
C VAL A 43 -0.87 6.01 0.81
N MET A 44 -1.47 6.75 1.73
CA MET A 44 -1.68 8.19 1.56
C MET A 44 -0.36 8.97 1.57
N LEU A 45 0.68 8.42 2.20
CA LEU A 45 2.04 8.97 2.07
C LEU A 45 2.56 8.83 0.63
N LEU A 46 2.28 7.69 0.01
CA LEU A 46 2.66 7.45 -1.37
C LEU A 46 1.88 8.38 -2.32
N SER A 47 0.61 8.61 -2.01
CA SER A 47 -0.22 9.55 -2.77
C SER A 47 0.33 10.97 -2.67
N ALA A 48 0.70 11.40 -1.47
CA ALA A 48 1.30 12.72 -1.24
C ALA A 48 2.63 12.87 -1.99
N ALA A 49 3.35 11.77 -2.19
CA ALA A 49 4.59 11.75 -2.97
C ALA A 49 4.35 11.71 -4.48
N GLY A 50 3.09 11.63 -4.93
CA GLY A 50 2.74 11.55 -6.34
C GLY A 50 2.87 10.16 -6.96
N LEU A 51 3.14 9.14 -6.15
CA LEU A 51 3.47 7.80 -6.64
C LEU A 51 2.26 6.96 -7.06
N THR A 52 1.06 7.34 -6.64
CA THR A 52 -0.18 6.61 -6.97
C THR A 52 -0.97 7.27 -8.10
N ASN A 53 -0.54 8.42 -8.58
CA ASN A 53 -1.28 9.17 -9.58
C ASN A 53 -1.38 8.39 -10.89
N GLY A 54 -2.62 8.17 -11.34
CA GLY A 54 -2.91 7.41 -12.56
C GLY A 54 -2.64 5.92 -12.46
N ARG A 55 -2.37 5.40 -11.27
CA ARG A 55 -1.97 4.00 -11.10
C ARG A 55 -2.99 3.19 -10.32
N PRO A 56 -3.16 1.90 -10.66
CA PRO A 56 -3.96 0.98 -9.85
C PRO A 56 -3.41 0.89 -8.44
N CYS A 57 -4.27 1.10 -7.45
CA CYS A 57 -3.88 1.10 -6.04
C CYS A 57 -5.10 0.91 -5.15
N THR A 58 -4.85 0.73 -3.87
CA THR A 58 -5.88 0.74 -2.86
C THR A 58 -5.32 1.30 -1.55
N THR A 59 -6.18 1.48 -0.58
CA THR A 59 -5.83 1.98 0.75
C THR A 59 -6.90 1.52 1.73
N HIS A 60 -6.84 1.96 2.98
CA HIS A 60 -7.92 1.72 3.92
C HIS A 60 -9.24 2.25 3.35
N HIS A 61 -10.32 1.48 3.51
CA HIS A 61 -11.61 1.80 2.87
C HIS A 61 -12.13 3.20 3.19
N ARG A 62 -11.82 3.72 4.38
CA ARG A 62 -12.26 5.06 4.79
C ARG A 62 -11.64 6.19 4.00
N VAL A 63 -10.46 5.97 3.45
CA VAL A 63 -9.74 6.99 2.70
C VAL A 63 -9.60 6.67 1.22
N ARG A 64 -10.28 5.62 0.73
CA ARG A 64 -10.36 5.35 -0.71
C ARG A 64 -10.88 6.54 -1.51
N PRO A 65 -11.94 7.26 -1.05
CA PRO A 65 -12.38 8.45 -1.77
C PRO A 65 -11.31 9.54 -1.88
N ASP A 66 -10.49 9.70 -0.83
CA ASP A 66 -9.39 10.66 -0.87
C ASP A 66 -8.31 10.25 -1.87
N LEU A 67 -7.95 8.97 -1.88
CA LEU A 67 -6.98 8.43 -2.83
C LEU A 67 -7.44 8.63 -4.27
N GLU A 68 -8.71 8.37 -4.52
CA GLU A 68 -9.33 8.54 -5.84
C GLU A 68 -9.32 10.01 -6.28
N ARG A 69 -9.67 10.93 -5.37
CA ARG A 69 -9.60 12.38 -5.65
C ARG A 69 -8.19 12.85 -5.94
N GLN A 70 -7.19 12.18 -5.37
CA GLN A 70 -5.78 12.50 -5.60
C GLN A 70 -5.19 11.83 -6.85
N GLY A 71 -6.03 11.16 -7.63
CA GLY A 71 -5.65 10.59 -8.92
C GLY A 71 -5.36 9.10 -8.93
N GLY A 72 -5.48 8.41 -7.81
CA GLY A 72 -5.32 6.96 -7.76
C GLY A 72 -6.46 6.24 -8.46
N VAL A 73 -6.15 5.17 -9.20
CA VAL A 73 -7.17 4.30 -9.80
C VAL A 73 -7.47 3.20 -8.80
N VAL A 74 -8.45 3.44 -7.93
CA VAL A 74 -8.73 2.55 -6.80
C VAL A 74 -9.38 1.27 -7.28
N LYS A 75 -8.80 0.14 -6.86
CA LYS A 75 -9.34 -1.20 -7.12
C LYS A 75 -9.91 -1.77 -5.83
N ASP A 76 -11.02 -2.48 -5.95
CA ASP A 76 -11.65 -3.14 -4.81
C ASP A 76 -11.00 -4.50 -4.57
N ALA A 77 -9.87 -4.49 -3.91
CA ALA A 77 -9.11 -5.67 -3.54
C ALA A 77 -8.31 -5.40 -2.27
N ARG A 78 -7.97 -6.47 -1.55
CA ARG A 78 -7.15 -6.34 -0.33
C ARG A 78 -5.71 -5.97 -0.66
N VAL A 79 -5.19 -6.49 -1.77
CA VAL A 79 -3.85 -6.19 -2.29
C VAL A 79 -3.97 -5.85 -3.76
N VAL A 80 -3.31 -4.77 -4.16
CA VAL A 80 -3.26 -4.32 -5.56
C VAL A 80 -1.80 -4.24 -5.97
N ASP A 81 -1.41 -5.09 -6.92
CA ASP A 81 -0.04 -5.15 -7.43
C ASP A 81 0.02 -4.48 -8.81
N ASP A 82 0.69 -3.35 -8.88
CA ASP A 82 0.98 -2.65 -10.13
C ASP A 82 2.49 -2.68 -10.45
N GLY A 83 3.11 -3.82 -10.19
CA GLY A 83 4.52 -4.05 -10.52
C GLY A 83 5.47 -3.50 -9.47
N ASP A 84 5.93 -2.28 -9.63
CA ASP A 84 6.82 -1.60 -8.70
C ASP A 84 6.08 -0.80 -7.62
N LEU A 85 4.77 -0.79 -7.67
CA LEU A 85 3.90 -0.19 -6.66
C LEU A 85 2.90 -1.25 -6.21
N VAL A 86 2.96 -1.65 -4.95
CA VAL A 86 2.05 -2.66 -4.40
C VAL A 86 1.41 -2.10 -3.14
N THR A 87 0.09 -1.98 -3.14
CA THR A 87 -0.66 -1.34 -2.07
C THR A 87 -1.68 -2.29 -1.48
N ALA A 88 -2.09 -2.03 -0.27
CA ALA A 88 -3.08 -2.86 0.42
C ALA A 88 -4.06 -2.03 1.23
N GLY A 89 -5.17 -2.66 1.56
CA GLY A 89 -6.22 -2.07 2.37
C GLY A 89 -5.90 -2.07 3.85
N GLY A 90 -6.96 -2.03 4.67
CA GLY A 90 -6.86 -1.81 6.11
C GLY A 90 -6.34 -3.00 6.90
N VAL A 91 -5.76 -2.66 7.98
CA VAL A 91 -5.27 -3.45 9.12
C VAL A 91 -4.71 -4.83 8.77
N THR A 92 -5.57 -5.86 8.67
CA THR A 92 -5.12 -7.23 8.37
C THR A 92 -4.64 -7.40 6.93
N SER A 93 -5.01 -6.50 6.02
CA SER A 93 -4.51 -6.53 4.64
C SER A 93 -3.01 -6.32 4.55
N GLY A 94 -2.39 -5.75 5.57
CA GLY A 94 -0.93 -5.66 5.66
C GLY A 94 -0.26 -7.02 5.71
N LEU A 95 -0.88 -7.99 6.37
CA LEU A 95 -0.40 -9.38 6.37
C LEU A 95 -0.51 -9.99 4.97
N ASP A 96 -1.63 -9.75 4.30
CA ASP A 96 -1.82 -10.24 2.93
C ASP A 96 -0.80 -9.62 1.97
N LEU A 97 -0.51 -8.34 2.15
CA LEU A 97 0.51 -7.64 1.37
C LEU A 97 1.88 -8.28 1.55
N ALA A 98 2.28 -8.49 2.79
CA ALA A 98 3.59 -9.10 3.08
C ALA A 98 3.68 -10.51 2.50
N LEU A 99 2.64 -11.32 2.69
CA LEU A 99 2.61 -12.69 2.15
C LEU A 99 2.61 -12.70 0.62
N TRP A 100 1.92 -11.77 -0.01
CA TRP A 100 1.93 -11.63 -1.46
C TRP A 100 3.34 -11.30 -1.97
N LEU A 101 4.02 -10.34 -1.35
CA LEU A 101 5.37 -9.96 -1.74
C LEU A 101 6.35 -11.11 -1.57
N VAL A 102 6.25 -11.87 -0.48
CA VAL A 102 7.07 -13.07 -0.28
C VAL A 102 6.79 -14.09 -1.38
N ARG A 103 5.52 -14.33 -1.68
CA ARG A 103 5.15 -15.27 -2.75
C ARG A 103 5.69 -14.83 -4.10
N ARG A 104 5.56 -13.55 -4.41
CA ARG A 104 6.02 -12.98 -5.68
C ARG A 104 7.54 -13.08 -5.84
N GLU A 105 8.28 -12.75 -4.79
CA GLU A 105 9.75 -12.64 -4.86
C GLU A 105 10.47 -13.95 -4.48
N LEU A 106 9.91 -14.74 -3.58
CA LEU A 106 10.56 -15.93 -3.04
C LEU A 106 9.83 -17.24 -3.34
N GLY A 107 8.64 -17.17 -3.92
CA GLY A 107 7.87 -18.35 -4.32
C GLY A 107 6.79 -18.76 -3.32
N ALA A 108 5.90 -19.63 -3.78
CA ALA A 108 4.73 -20.06 -3.01
C ALA A 108 5.11 -20.84 -1.76
N ASP A 109 6.16 -21.66 -1.81
CA ASP A 109 6.56 -22.47 -0.65
C ASP A 109 7.01 -21.61 0.52
N ALA A 110 7.76 -20.53 0.26
CA ALA A 110 8.15 -19.58 1.29
C ALA A 110 6.94 -18.89 1.92
N ALA A 111 5.98 -18.50 1.12
CA ALA A 111 4.75 -17.85 1.60
C ALA A 111 3.93 -18.82 2.47
N ILE A 112 3.77 -20.07 2.02
CA ILE A 112 3.04 -21.11 2.77
C ILE A 112 3.72 -21.37 4.12
N GLY A 113 5.04 -21.45 4.14
CA GLY A 113 5.80 -21.62 5.38
C GLY A 113 5.55 -20.49 6.37
N LEU A 114 5.51 -19.25 5.88
CA LEU A 114 5.22 -18.08 6.72
C LEU A 114 3.78 -18.06 7.20
N GLU A 115 2.83 -18.46 6.36
CA GLU A 115 1.42 -18.60 6.80
C GLU A 115 1.30 -19.54 7.98
N GLY A 116 2.02 -20.68 7.93
CA GLY A 116 2.06 -21.63 9.03
C GLY A 116 2.65 -21.04 10.30
N MET A 117 3.74 -20.30 10.19
CA MET A 117 4.39 -19.65 11.33
C MET A 117 3.50 -18.57 11.94
N LEU A 118 2.81 -17.79 11.11
CA LEU A 118 1.94 -16.72 11.56
C LEU A 118 0.57 -17.22 12.02
N GLU A 119 0.25 -18.49 11.75
CA GLU A 119 -1.10 -19.03 11.94
C GLU A 119 -2.16 -18.15 11.26
N TYR A 120 -1.82 -17.68 10.06
CA TYR A 120 -2.68 -16.79 9.27
C TYR A 120 -2.60 -17.20 7.79
N GLU A 121 -3.74 -17.38 7.17
CA GLU A 121 -3.82 -17.62 5.73
C GLU A 121 -4.18 -16.34 5.00
N ALA A 122 -3.45 -16.04 3.93
CA ALA A 122 -3.74 -14.88 3.10
C ALA A 122 -5.17 -14.97 2.54
N ARG A 123 -5.86 -13.84 2.52
CA ARG A 123 -7.28 -13.76 2.17
C ARG A 123 -7.50 -12.95 0.91
N GLY A 124 -8.53 -13.35 0.17
CA GLY A 124 -8.96 -12.63 -1.01
C GLY A 124 -8.06 -12.84 -2.21
N THR A 125 -8.54 -12.32 -3.34
CA THR A 125 -7.78 -12.33 -4.59
C THR A 125 -6.93 -11.07 -4.66
N VAL A 126 -5.66 -11.22 -5.00
CA VAL A 126 -4.81 -10.08 -5.32
C VAL A 126 -5.21 -9.58 -6.70
N TRP A 127 -5.47 -8.28 -6.79
CA TRP A 127 -5.58 -7.64 -8.10
C TRP A 127 -4.17 -7.33 -8.60
N HIS A 128 -3.87 -7.73 -9.80
CA HIS A 128 -2.59 -7.33 -10.42
C HIS A 128 -2.82 -6.95 -11.86
N ALA A 129 -1.97 -6.06 -12.34
CA ALA A 129 -1.95 -5.68 -13.74
C ALA A 129 -1.69 -6.93 -14.59
N ALA A 130 -2.17 -6.93 -15.84
CA ALA A 130 -1.90 -8.02 -16.74
C ALA A 130 -0.40 -8.34 -16.76
N PRO A 131 -0.02 -9.65 -16.71
CA PRO A 131 1.39 -9.99 -16.69
C PRO A 131 2.10 -9.31 -17.85
N ASP A 132 3.24 -8.70 -17.53
CA ASP A 132 4.10 -8.16 -18.54
C ASP A 132 4.47 -9.29 -19.49
N ARG A 133 4.20 -9.10 -20.75
CA ARG A 133 4.47 -10.13 -21.76
C ARG A 133 5.93 -10.06 -22.15
N ARG A 134 6.73 -10.67 -21.35
CA ARG A 134 8.15 -10.82 -21.63
C ARG A 134 8.42 -12.03 -22.48
#